data_6fa5c5d2dcb48ee62128e97866cc1a1b
#
_entry.id   6fa5c5d2dcb48ee62128e97866cc1a1b
#
_cell.length_a   1.000
_cell.length_b   1.000
_cell.length_c   1.000
_cell.angle_alpha   90.00
_cell.angle_beta   90.00
_cell.angle_gamma   90.00
#
_symmetry.space_group_name_H-M   'P 1'
#
loop_
_entity.id
_entity.type
_entity.pdbx_description
1 polymer ?
#
loop_
_entity_poly.entity_id
_entity_poly.type
_entity_poly.pdbx_seq_one_letter_code
_entity_poly.pdbx_strand_id
1 'polypeptide(L)'
;MNIISSKTLTATITTLLFASLFLNPAFADESKTDETMTDEHAQKIFEAAMDERDSGKVYDAIEKFEYILSRRPSLNRARLELAVSYHRANKYDDALREFQTVLDNPDTPEKVRLAILAYLGQLTSDEVKPRTEHSFSYYTKAGVMYNTNINFAPLRGTDTIPDGQDTASPGLDTFFSASHRYKDNKPFNTAGAATHFEWQSQVSWTGNNYTRNNDFSLNILSASTGPAFISTGRWTGAINLQVDQTYFGSSTLGTFVSLNPLVTFDLGNYRGLTFELSYTDNDFKRPEDEGRDGNTLLGGAAYSTLLGDADNGLEVGFRLTDHTADDDQFGFSSEEIYFGGFMTFAKTSNVYLNLNFEQYEYDAADQLASNPPTVRDEIESRYVLGYNYDFSSGYLQGWTLNTHVSYTRNNSNVDYYNYDRKIFAINLARYFI
;
A
#
# COMPACT_ATOMS: atom_id res chain seq x y z
N MET A 1 9.42 28.86 -26.30
CA MET A 1 8.29 28.24 -25.60
C MET A 1 8.89 27.85 -24.27
N ASN A 2 8.59 28.60 -23.21
CA ASN A 2 9.31 28.49 -21.93
C ASN A 2 8.92 27.20 -21.24
N ILE A 3 9.88 26.32 -21.04
CA ILE A 3 9.78 25.12 -20.21
C ILE A 3 9.77 25.64 -18.77
N ILE A 4 8.64 25.46 -18.08
CA ILE A 4 8.52 25.74 -16.65
C ILE A 4 9.38 24.67 -15.95
N SER A 5 10.42 25.13 -15.26
CA SER A 5 11.35 24.28 -14.50
C SER A 5 10.56 23.37 -13.52
N SER A 6 10.88 22.08 -13.49
CA SER A 6 10.27 21.07 -12.60
C SER A 6 10.25 21.48 -11.10
N LYS A 7 11.22 22.27 -10.68
CA LYS A 7 11.33 22.84 -9.31
C LYS A 7 10.13 23.71 -8.89
N THR A 8 9.35 24.27 -9.85
CA THR A 8 8.17 25.09 -9.54
C THR A 8 6.89 24.26 -9.42
N LEU A 9 6.86 23.08 -9.99
CA LEU A 9 5.67 22.21 -9.97
C LEU A 9 5.56 21.42 -8.63
N THR A 10 6.70 20.99 -8.08
CA THR A 10 6.76 20.24 -6.81
C THR A 10 6.28 21.08 -5.62
N ALA A 11 6.65 22.37 -5.57
CA ALA A 11 6.23 23.28 -4.48
C ALA A 11 4.73 23.63 -4.51
N THR A 12 4.10 23.58 -5.70
CA THR A 12 2.68 23.98 -5.85
C THR A 12 1.72 22.84 -5.55
N ILE A 13 2.12 21.59 -5.75
CA ILE A 13 1.28 20.41 -5.48
C ILE A 13 1.24 20.13 -3.97
N THR A 14 2.34 20.36 -3.25
CA THR A 14 2.41 20.13 -1.79
C THR A 14 1.49 21.07 -0.99
N THR A 15 1.22 22.26 -1.50
CA THR A 15 0.37 23.26 -0.81
C THR A 15 -1.13 23.07 -1.03
N LEU A 16 -1.55 22.39 -2.09
CA LEU A 16 -2.95 22.20 -2.46
C LEU A 16 -3.60 20.95 -1.84
N LEU A 17 -2.83 19.95 -1.45
CA LEU A 17 -3.35 18.69 -0.90
C LEU A 17 -3.69 18.75 0.59
N PHE A 18 -3.10 19.67 1.37
CA PHE A 18 -3.36 19.79 2.81
C PHE A 18 -4.50 20.76 3.17
N ALA A 19 -4.95 21.62 2.27
CA ALA A 19 -5.94 22.67 2.58
C ALA A 19 -7.41 22.23 2.45
N SER A 20 -7.71 21.08 1.86
CA SER A 20 -9.10 20.63 1.61
C SER A 20 -9.67 19.64 2.63
N LEU A 21 -8.88 19.22 3.63
CA LEU A 21 -9.29 18.19 4.59
C LEU A 21 -9.99 18.72 5.86
N PHE A 22 -10.07 20.06 6.07
CA PHE A 22 -10.66 20.65 7.27
C PHE A 22 -11.65 21.79 6.98
N LEU A 23 -12.63 21.59 6.10
CA LEU A 23 -13.79 22.47 6.03
C LEU A 23 -15.04 21.70 6.43
N ASN A 24 -15.37 21.75 7.71
CA ASN A 24 -16.65 21.38 8.27
C ASN A 24 -17.64 22.52 8.03
N PRO A 25 -18.75 22.35 7.33
CA PRO A 25 -19.82 23.32 7.37
C PRO A 25 -20.54 23.19 8.72
N ALA A 26 -20.57 24.29 9.46
CA ALA A 26 -21.33 24.42 10.68
C ALA A 26 -22.79 24.04 10.45
N PHE A 27 -23.32 23.13 11.27
CA PHE A 27 -24.73 22.83 11.36
C PHE A 27 -25.47 24.04 11.94
N ALA A 28 -26.34 24.61 11.16
CA ALA A 28 -27.33 25.57 11.65
C ALA A 28 -28.41 24.79 12.41
N ASP A 29 -28.55 25.13 13.69
CA ASP A 29 -29.66 24.70 14.54
C ASP A 29 -30.97 25.29 14.01
N GLU A 30 -31.75 24.47 13.32
CA GLU A 30 -33.17 24.78 13.04
C GLU A 30 -34.01 24.03 14.05
N SER A 31 -34.49 24.73 15.07
CA SER A 31 -35.60 24.30 15.92
C SER A 31 -36.82 24.07 15.07
N LYS A 32 -37.13 22.81 14.72
CA LYS A 32 -38.37 22.44 14.02
C LYS A 32 -39.43 21.96 14.99
N THR A 33 -40.56 22.65 14.89
CA THR A 33 -41.87 22.32 15.40
C THR A 33 -42.26 20.86 15.15
N ASP A 34 -42.96 20.30 16.12
CA ASP A 34 -43.47 18.92 16.23
C ASP A 34 -44.47 18.58 15.10
N GLU A 35 -43.95 18.29 13.89
CA GLU A 35 -44.76 17.73 12.81
C GLU A 35 -44.77 16.19 12.93
N THR A 36 -45.96 15.61 13.04
CA THR A 36 -46.14 14.16 12.96
C THR A 36 -45.64 13.67 11.61
N MET A 37 -44.55 12.83 11.65
CA MET A 37 -43.96 12.27 10.44
C MET A 37 -44.98 11.50 9.61
N THR A 38 -45.23 11.94 8.37
CA THR A 38 -46.15 11.25 7.44
C THR A 38 -45.51 9.95 6.93
N ASP A 39 -46.33 9.00 6.45
CA ASP A 39 -45.85 7.74 5.89
C ASP A 39 -44.93 7.97 4.69
N GLU A 40 -45.26 8.92 3.83
CA GLU A 40 -44.43 9.26 2.66
C GLU A 40 -43.09 9.84 3.07
N HIS A 41 -43.05 10.69 4.09
CA HIS A 41 -41.81 11.28 4.58
C HIS A 41 -40.90 10.22 5.24
N ALA A 42 -41.47 9.33 6.06
CA ALA A 42 -40.76 8.21 6.66
C ALA A 42 -40.16 7.25 5.60
N GLN A 43 -40.94 7.01 4.53
CA GLN A 43 -40.46 6.16 3.43
C GLN A 43 -39.29 6.79 2.67
N LYS A 44 -39.31 8.09 2.39
CA LYS A 44 -38.18 8.80 1.75
C LYS A 44 -36.90 8.76 2.58
N ILE A 45 -37.00 8.99 3.89
CA ILE A 45 -35.86 8.91 4.79
C ILE A 45 -35.35 7.46 4.88
N PHE A 46 -36.27 6.48 4.90
CA PHE A 46 -35.90 5.07 4.92
C PHE A 46 -35.13 4.67 3.66
N GLU A 47 -35.58 5.06 2.48
CA GLU A 47 -34.90 4.79 1.20
C GLU A 47 -33.52 5.46 1.17
N ALA A 48 -33.42 6.74 1.59
CA ALA A 48 -32.15 7.43 1.71
C ALA A 48 -31.19 6.74 2.68
N ALA A 49 -31.69 6.23 3.83
CA ALA A 49 -30.89 5.48 4.79
C ALA A 49 -30.36 4.16 4.21
N MET A 50 -31.19 3.46 3.42
CA MET A 50 -30.78 2.23 2.72
C MET A 50 -29.67 2.51 1.71
N ASP A 51 -29.81 3.55 0.89
CA ASP A 51 -28.82 3.95 -0.10
C ASP A 51 -27.50 4.37 0.55
N GLU A 52 -27.56 5.09 1.65
CA GLU A 52 -26.38 5.47 2.42
C GLU A 52 -25.65 4.27 3.03
N ARG A 53 -26.41 3.36 3.64
CA ARG A 53 -25.83 2.11 4.15
C ARG A 53 -25.13 1.31 3.06
N ASP A 54 -25.78 1.17 1.91
CA ASP A 54 -25.26 0.36 0.80
C ASP A 54 -24.10 1.06 0.07
N SER A 55 -23.99 2.39 0.18
CA SER A 55 -22.82 3.18 -0.23
C SER A 55 -21.70 3.25 0.82
N GLY A 56 -21.81 2.50 1.94
CA GLY A 56 -20.81 2.46 3.02
C GLY A 56 -20.91 3.57 4.06
N LYS A 57 -21.87 4.52 3.92
CA LYS A 57 -22.15 5.58 4.92
C LYS A 57 -23.02 5.06 6.07
N VAL A 58 -22.50 4.08 6.79
CA VAL A 58 -23.29 3.31 7.76
C VAL A 58 -23.77 4.18 8.92
N TYR A 59 -22.98 5.17 9.37
CA TYR A 59 -23.40 6.06 10.46
C TYR A 59 -24.48 7.05 10.05
N ASP A 60 -24.44 7.57 8.81
CA ASP A 60 -25.49 8.43 8.28
C ASP A 60 -26.82 7.65 8.17
N ALA A 61 -26.73 6.38 7.77
CA ALA A 61 -27.89 5.48 7.74
C ALA A 61 -28.42 5.22 9.16
N ILE A 62 -27.57 4.96 10.14
CA ILE A 62 -27.96 4.77 11.56
C ILE A 62 -28.73 5.99 12.05
N GLU A 63 -28.19 7.21 11.87
CA GLU A 63 -28.83 8.45 12.28
C GLU A 63 -30.23 8.60 11.69
N LYS A 64 -30.40 8.29 10.40
CA LYS A 64 -31.72 8.35 9.74
C LYS A 64 -32.70 7.29 10.25
N PHE A 65 -32.24 6.06 10.48
CA PHE A 65 -33.11 5.04 11.07
C PHE A 65 -33.48 5.36 12.53
N GLU A 66 -32.55 5.87 13.33
CA GLU A 66 -32.83 6.37 14.68
C GLU A 66 -33.83 7.52 14.65
N TYR A 67 -33.68 8.46 13.72
CA TYR A 67 -34.62 9.56 13.53
C TYR A 67 -36.03 9.05 13.20
N ILE A 68 -36.16 8.08 12.27
CA ILE A 68 -37.47 7.46 11.96
C ILE A 68 -38.07 6.85 13.21
N LEU A 69 -37.28 6.06 13.98
CA LEU A 69 -37.76 5.33 15.16
C LEU A 69 -38.04 6.25 16.34
N SER A 70 -37.38 7.40 16.44
CA SER A 70 -37.72 8.41 17.47
C SER A 70 -39.13 9.00 17.26
N ARG A 71 -39.61 9.05 16.02
CA ARG A 71 -40.92 9.57 15.64
C ARG A 71 -41.99 8.46 15.49
N ARG A 72 -41.53 7.27 15.11
CA ARG A 72 -42.38 6.11 14.82
C ARG A 72 -41.77 4.81 15.41
N PRO A 73 -41.84 4.64 16.73
CA PRO A 73 -41.19 3.51 17.43
C PRO A 73 -41.71 2.13 17.00
N SER A 74 -42.89 2.04 16.43
CA SER A 74 -43.52 0.78 16.01
C SER A 74 -43.08 0.28 14.63
N LEU A 75 -42.25 1.03 13.89
CA LEU A 75 -41.78 0.62 12.56
C LEU A 75 -40.70 -0.47 12.65
N ASN A 76 -41.11 -1.73 12.85
CA ASN A 76 -40.22 -2.88 12.99
C ASN A 76 -39.27 -3.07 11.80
N ARG A 77 -39.68 -2.68 10.58
CA ARG A 77 -38.82 -2.73 9.42
C ARG A 77 -37.63 -1.76 9.55
N ALA A 78 -37.87 -0.52 9.99
CA ALA A 78 -36.79 0.44 10.23
C ALA A 78 -35.88 -0.03 11.38
N ARG A 79 -36.44 -0.64 12.42
CA ARG A 79 -35.70 -1.22 13.55
C ARG A 79 -34.79 -2.37 13.10
N LEU A 80 -35.28 -3.25 12.22
CA LEU A 80 -34.48 -4.33 11.67
C LEU A 80 -33.29 -3.80 10.86
N GLU A 81 -33.54 -2.79 10.00
CA GLU A 81 -32.48 -2.19 9.18
C GLU A 81 -31.47 -1.39 10.03
N LEU A 82 -31.93 -0.77 11.14
CA LEU A 82 -31.06 -0.16 12.14
C LEU A 82 -30.15 -1.21 12.78
N ALA A 83 -30.70 -2.35 13.19
CA ALA A 83 -29.91 -3.45 13.77
C ALA A 83 -28.83 -3.96 12.80
N VAL A 84 -29.18 -4.14 11.53
CA VAL A 84 -28.21 -4.50 10.47
C VAL A 84 -27.15 -3.41 10.28
N SER A 85 -27.54 -2.13 10.36
CA SER A 85 -26.60 -1.02 10.25
C SER A 85 -25.64 -0.95 11.44
N TYR A 86 -26.13 -1.16 12.65
CA TYR A 86 -25.29 -1.32 13.86
C TYR A 86 -24.31 -2.50 13.72
N HIS A 87 -24.79 -3.64 13.20
CA HIS A 87 -23.91 -4.79 12.94
C HIS A 87 -22.79 -4.44 11.95
N ARG A 88 -23.11 -3.76 10.85
CA ARG A 88 -22.11 -3.29 9.88
C ARG A 88 -21.13 -2.25 10.45
N ALA A 89 -21.58 -1.47 11.45
CA ALA A 89 -20.75 -0.53 12.19
C ALA A 89 -19.94 -1.18 13.32
N ASN A 90 -20.01 -2.52 13.49
CA ASN A 90 -19.43 -3.29 14.61
C ASN A 90 -19.93 -2.84 16.01
N LYS A 91 -21.09 -2.20 16.08
CA LYS A 91 -21.81 -1.87 17.31
C LYS A 91 -22.70 -3.04 17.71
N TYR A 92 -22.07 -4.14 18.11
CA TYR A 92 -22.76 -5.43 18.29
C TYR A 92 -23.82 -5.42 19.41
N ASP A 93 -23.54 -4.74 20.53
CA ASP A 93 -24.49 -4.60 21.64
C ASP A 93 -25.76 -3.85 21.23
N ASP A 94 -25.60 -2.78 20.42
CA ASP A 94 -26.71 -2.02 19.89
C ASP A 94 -27.50 -2.85 18.88
N ALA A 95 -26.81 -3.60 18.01
CA ALA A 95 -27.44 -4.52 17.06
C ALA A 95 -28.25 -5.61 17.76
N LEU A 96 -27.67 -6.23 18.79
CA LEU A 96 -28.33 -7.26 19.61
C LEU A 96 -29.61 -6.74 20.24
N ARG A 97 -29.57 -5.53 20.84
CA ARG A 97 -30.72 -4.90 21.47
C ARG A 97 -31.86 -4.66 20.49
N GLU A 98 -31.55 -4.13 19.30
CA GLU A 98 -32.56 -3.85 18.29
C GLU A 98 -33.12 -5.14 17.65
N PHE A 99 -32.29 -6.16 17.41
CA PHE A 99 -32.75 -7.48 16.95
C PHE A 99 -33.67 -8.12 17.96
N GLN A 100 -33.31 -8.08 19.27
CA GLN A 100 -34.14 -8.64 20.32
C GLN A 100 -35.50 -7.95 20.39
N THR A 101 -35.54 -6.63 20.27
CA THR A 101 -36.79 -5.86 20.26
C THR A 101 -37.72 -6.28 19.12
N VAL A 102 -37.16 -6.58 17.92
CA VAL A 102 -37.96 -7.11 16.80
C VAL A 102 -38.47 -8.54 17.09
N LEU A 103 -37.62 -9.40 17.69
CA LEU A 103 -37.99 -10.77 18.03
C LEU A 103 -39.11 -10.84 19.10
N ASP A 104 -39.11 -9.92 20.05
CA ASP A 104 -40.10 -9.85 21.13
C ASP A 104 -41.47 -9.36 20.63
N ASN A 105 -41.55 -8.81 19.44
CA ASN A 105 -42.83 -8.42 18.84
C ASN A 105 -43.56 -9.67 18.31
N PRO A 106 -44.80 -9.98 18.83
CA PRO A 106 -45.57 -11.15 18.41
C PRO A 106 -45.98 -11.13 16.93
N ASP A 107 -46.08 -9.94 16.32
CA ASP A 107 -46.50 -9.77 14.93
C ASP A 107 -45.32 -9.92 13.92
N THR A 108 -44.09 -10.22 14.42
CA THR A 108 -42.94 -10.44 13.57
C THR A 108 -43.09 -11.70 12.72
N PRO A 109 -43.10 -11.59 11.37
CA PRO A 109 -43.23 -12.73 10.49
C PRO A 109 -42.15 -13.78 10.72
N GLU A 110 -42.51 -15.07 10.64
CA GLU A 110 -41.61 -16.19 10.90
C GLU A 110 -40.32 -16.13 10.05
N LYS A 111 -40.43 -15.74 8.78
CA LYS A 111 -39.27 -15.60 7.91
C LYS A 111 -38.28 -14.53 8.40
N VAL A 112 -38.80 -13.41 8.97
CA VAL A 112 -37.96 -12.36 9.56
C VAL A 112 -37.32 -12.86 10.86
N ARG A 113 -38.08 -13.58 11.66
CA ARG A 113 -37.62 -14.21 12.91
C ARG A 113 -36.45 -15.17 12.67
N LEU A 114 -36.56 -16.02 11.65
CA LEU A 114 -35.47 -16.93 11.25
C LEU A 114 -34.23 -16.18 10.74
N ALA A 115 -34.41 -15.09 9.96
CA ALA A 115 -33.30 -14.27 9.51
C ALA A 115 -32.57 -13.60 10.68
N ILE A 116 -33.29 -13.07 11.67
CA ILE A 116 -32.69 -12.48 12.88
C ILE A 116 -31.94 -13.54 13.68
N LEU A 117 -32.51 -14.72 13.85
CA LEU A 117 -31.84 -15.84 14.57
C LEU A 117 -30.54 -16.26 13.85
N ALA A 118 -30.48 -16.19 12.53
CA ALA A 118 -29.26 -16.45 11.77
C ALA A 118 -28.20 -15.36 12.04
N TYR A 119 -28.58 -14.06 12.09
CA TYR A 119 -27.69 -12.98 12.49
C TYR A 119 -27.18 -13.14 13.92
N LEU A 120 -28.07 -13.46 14.85
CA LEU A 120 -27.72 -13.71 16.25
C LEU A 120 -26.77 -14.91 16.38
N GLY A 121 -26.99 -15.97 15.59
CA GLY A 121 -26.10 -17.13 15.55
C GLY A 121 -24.70 -16.77 15.05
N GLN A 122 -24.58 -15.88 14.09
CA GLN A 122 -23.30 -15.34 13.64
C GLN A 122 -22.63 -14.48 14.72
N LEU A 123 -23.38 -13.57 15.34
CA LEU A 123 -22.89 -12.70 16.42
C LEU A 123 -22.38 -13.53 17.62
N THR A 124 -23.15 -14.52 18.07
CA THR A 124 -22.76 -15.38 19.20
C THR A 124 -21.60 -16.33 18.86
N SER A 125 -21.46 -16.76 17.60
CA SER A 125 -20.32 -17.56 17.18
C SER A 125 -19.02 -16.75 17.07
N ASP A 126 -19.13 -15.47 16.75
CA ASP A 126 -17.99 -14.54 16.68
C ASP A 126 -17.56 -14.04 18.07
N GLU A 127 -18.49 -13.96 19.05
CA GLU A 127 -18.16 -13.65 20.45
C GLU A 127 -17.32 -14.72 21.16
N VAL A 128 -17.40 -15.96 20.71
CA VAL A 128 -16.68 -17.09 21.33
C VAL A 128 -15.17 -17.09 21.01
N LYS A 129 -14.74 -16.36 19.99
CA LYS A 129 -13.32 -16.09 19.78
C LYS A 129 -13.06 -14.62 20.17
N PRO A 130 -12.35 -14.39 21.30
CA PRO A 130 -11.85 -13.04 21.54
C PRO A 130 -11.06 -12.63 20.29
N ARG A 131 -11.55 -11.64 19.54
CA ARG A 131 -10.77 -11.03 18.48
C ARG A 131 -9.54 -10.48 19.18
N THR A 132 -8.41 -11.14 18.96
CA THR A 132 -7.15 -10.69 19.51
C THR A 132 -6.91 -9.29 18.93
N GLU A 133 -6.89 -8.27 19.79
CA GLU A 133 -6.55 -6.90 19.41
C GLU A 133 -5.17 -6.85 18.76
N HIS A 134 -4.33 -7.84 19.04
CA HIS A 134 -3.00 -8.02 18.52
C HIS A 134 -2.93 -9.22 17.59
N SER A 135 -2.36 -9.04 16.41
CA SER A 135 -2.04 -10.14 15.49
C SER A 135 -0.58 -10.05 15.07
N PHE A 136 0.05 -11.20 14.93
CA PHE A 136 1.42 -11.35 14.45
C PHE A 136 1.42 -12.19 13.19
N SER A 137 2.26 -11.80 12.24
CA SER A 137 2.47 -12.58 11.04
C SER A 137 3.94 -12.55 10.64
N TYR A 138 4.37 -13.63 10.00
CA TYR A 138 5.75 -13.78 9.56
C TYR A 138 5.77 -14.21 8.11
N TYR A 139 6.72 -13.72 7.37
CA TYR A 139 6.94 -14.14 6.00
C TYR A 139 8.43 -14.43 5.81
N THR A 140 8.73 -15.51 5.13
CA THR A 140 10.10 -15.86 4.75
C THR A 140 10.16 -16.24 3.29
N LYS A 141 11.23 -15.83 2.64
CA LYS A 141 11.60 -16.21 1.28
C LYS A 141 13.09 -16.50 1.26
N ALA A 142 13.48 -17.63 0.71
CA ALA A 142 14.89 -17.96 0.51
C ALA A 142 15.07 -18.77 -0.79
N GLY A 143 16.13 -18.48 -1.50
CA GLY A 143 16.44 -19.18 -2.73
C GLY A 143 17.77 -18.79 -3.32
N VAL A 144 17.95 -19.17 -4.57
CA VAL A 144 19.17 -18.92 -5.34
C VAL A 144 18.86 -17.95 -6.47
N MET A 145 19.83 -17.13 -6.80
CA MET A 145 19.78 -16.21 -7.91
C MET A 145 21.06 -16.27 -8.75
N TYR A 146 20.96 -15.81 -9.97
CA TYR A 146 22.09 -15.56 -10.85
C TYR A 146 21.93 -14.16 -11.44
N ASN A 147 22.95 -13.31 -11.23
CA ASN A 147 22.99 -11.94 -11.73
C ASN A 147 24.14 -11.81 -12.71
N THR A 148 23.87 -11.28 -13.91
CA THR A 148 24.87 -11.17 -14.98
C THR A 148 25.81 -9.98 -14.81
N ASN A 149 25.45 -8.99 -14.01
CA ASN A 149 26.22 -7.77 -13.81
C ASN A 149 26.03 -7.24 -12.38
N ILE A 150 26.80 -7.81 -11.42
CA ILE A 150 26.69 -7.43 -10.00
C ILE A 150 27.36 -6.09 -9.68
N ASN A 151 28.31 -5.68 -10.50
CA ASN A 151 29.12 -4.47 -10.34
C ASN A 151 28.64 -3.29 -11.20
N PHE A 152 27.51 -3.42 -11.89
CA PHE A 152 26.95 -2.39 -12.78
C PHE A 152 27.94 -1.86 -13.81
N ALA A 153 28.82 -2.74 -14.29
CA ALA A 153 29.83 -2.40 -15.26
C ALA A 153 29.21 -1.86 -16.57
N PRO A 154 29.80 -0.84 -17.19
CA PRO A 154 29.28 -0.23 -18.41
C PRO A 154 29.26 -1.22 -19.59
N LEU A 155 28.33 -1.02 -20.52
CA LEU A 155 28.19 -1.80 -21.75
C LEU A 155 29.36 -1.61 -22.70
N ARG A 156 29.98 -0.43 -22.67
CA ARG A 156 31.17 -0.10 -23.43
C ARG A 156 32.29 0.25 -22.48
N GLY A 157 33.50 -0.18 -22.79
CA GLY A 157 34.68 0.20 -22.03
C GLY A 157 34.86 1.71 -22.04
N THR A 158 35.35 2.20 -20.93
CA THR A 158 35.80 3.58 -20.74
C THR A 158 37.31 3.58 -20.52
N ASP A 159 37.94 4.75 -20.46
CA ASP A 159 39.37 4.88 -20.18
C ASP A 159 39.77 4.26 -18.83
N THR A 160 38.77 4.14 -17.91
CA THR A 160 38.96 3.59 -16.55
C THR A 160 38.46 2.16 -16.40
N ILE A 161 37.47 1.72 -17.18
CA ILE A 161 36.89 0.37 -17.15
C ILE A 161 36.87 -0.19 -18.58
N PRO A 162 37.71 -1.16 -18.91
CA PRO A 162 37.73 -1.81 -20.23
C PRO A 162 36.42 -2.58 -20.51
N ASP A 163 36.13 -2.78 -21.83
CA ASP A 163 35.01 -3.62 -22.27
C ASP A 163 35.02 -5.01 -21.63
N GLY A 164 33.83 -5.54 -21.30
CA GLY A 164 33.65 -6.93 -20.86
C GLY A 164 34.04 -7.18 -19.40
N GLN A 165 34.09 -6.16 -18.55
CA GLN A 165 34.36 -6.30 -17.12
C GLN A 165 33.08 -6.46 -16.25
N ASP A 166 31.94 -6.72 -16.88
CA ASP A 166 30.74 -7.14 -16.15
C ASP A 166 31.04 -8.43 -15.35
N THR A 167 30.70 -8.40 -14.08
CA THR A 167 30.91 -9.54 -13.18
C THR A 167 29.60 -10.26 -12.94
N ALA A 168 29.51 -11.48 -13.48
CA ALA A 168 28.37 -12.35 -13.22
C ALA A 168 28.60 -13.20 -11.97
N SER A 169 27.57 -13.35 -11.15
CA SER A 169 27.64 -14.18 -9.95
C SER A 169 26.34 -14.90 -9.64
N PRO A 170 26.41 -16.19 -9.25
CA PRO A 170 25.34 -16.78 -8.48
C PRO A 170 25.33 -16.18 -7.07
N GLY A 171 24.17 -16.26 -6.42
CA GLY A 171 23.98 -15.73 -5.07
C GLY A 171 22.77 -16.33 -4.38
N LEU A 172 22.58 -15.89 -3.13
CA LEU A 172 21.39 -16.18 -2.33
C LEU A 172 20.47 -14.97 -2.33
N ASP A 173 19.20 -15.18 -2.59
CA ASP A 173 18.12 -14.21 -2.42
C ASP A 173 17.35 -14.59 -1.16
N THR A 174 17.34 -13.72 -0.17
CA THR A 174 16.70 -13.95 1.12
C THR A 174 15.83 -12.78 1.53
N PHE A 175 14.68 -13.09 2.10
CA PHE A 175 13.81 -12.09 2.72
C PHE A 175 13.13 -12.72 3.93
N PHE A 176 13.09 -11.97 5.03
CA PHE A 176 12.32 -12.31 6.22
C PHE A 176 11.56 -11.07 6.69
N SER A 177 10.31 -11.23 7.14
CA SER A 177 9.62 -10.17 7.86
C SER A 177 8.79 -10.72 9.02
N ALA A 178 8.72 -9.92 10.08
CA ALA A 178 7.84 -10.10 11.22
C ALA A 178 6.98 -8.84 11.35
N SER A 179 5.67 -9.01 11.30
CA SER A 179 4.71 -7.92 11.37
C SER A 179 3.81 -8.08 12.58
N HIS A 180 3.55 -6.97 13.25
CA HIS A 180 2.59 -6.87 14.35
C HIS A 180 1.53 -5.85 13.96
N ARG A 181 0.27 -6.18 14.24
CA ARG A 181 -0.88 -5.31 14.06
C ARG A 181 -1.68 -5.27 15.37
N TYR A 182 -1.88 -4.08 15.88
CA TYR A 182 -2.88 -3.80 16.91
C TYR A 182 -4.11 -3.20 16.23
N LYS A 183 -5.29 -3.71 16.49
CA LYS A 183 -6.56 -3.20 15.97
C LYS A 183 -7.44 -2.77 17.12
N ASP A 184 -7.85 -1.49 17.13
CA ASP A 184 -8.90 -1.04 18.04
C ASP A 184 -10.25 -1.60 17.59
N ASN A 185 -10.94 -2.25 18.51
CA ASN A 185 -12.27 -2.84 18.28
C ASN A 185 -13.39 -1.79 18.24
N LYS A 186 -13.10 -0.53 18.61
CA LYS A 186 -14.08 0.56 18.63
C LYS A 186 -13.96 1.43 17.39
N PRO A 187 -14.81 1.25 16.37
CA PRO A 187 -14.82 2.12 15.24
C PRO A 187 -15.30 3.52 15.65
N PHE A 188 -14.81 4.54 14.95
CA PHE A 188 -15.27 5.91 15.07
C PHE A 188 -15.84 6.40 13.74
N ASN A 189 -16.66 7.45 13.78
CA ASN A 189 -17.29 8.00 12.59
C ASN A 189 -16.33 8.93 11.84
N THR A 190 -16.12 8.67 10.55
CA THR A 190 -15.41 9.58 9.64
C THR A 190 -16.29 9.82 8.42
N ALA A 191 -16.87 11.01 8.32
CA ALA A 191 -17.77 11.40 7.23
C ALA A 191 -18.86 10.36 6.93
N GLY A 192 -19.55 9.88 7.98
CA GLY A 192 -20.65 8.92 7.89
C GLY A 192 -20.24 7.46 7.77
N ALA A 193 -18.95 7.15 7.72
CA ALA A 193 -18.45 5.78 7.62
C ALA A 193 -17.77 5.29 8.90
N ALA A 194 -17.89 3.99 9.19
CA ALA A 194 -17.16 3.34 10.26
C ALA A 194 -15.67 3.23 9.89
N THR A 195 -14.82 3.85 10.67
CA THR A 195 -13.38 3.84 10.50
C THR A 195 -12.72 3.18 11.68
N HIS A 196 -11.83 2.24 11.42
CA HIS A 196 -11.05 1.51 12.42
C HIS A 196 -9.65 2.10 12.49
N PHE A 197 -9.15 2.20 13.71
CA PHE A 197 -7.75 2.49 13.97
C PHE A 197 -6.97 1.18 14.08
N GLU A 198 -5.82 1.15 13.42
CA GLU A 198 -4.81 0.11 13.61
C GLU A 198 -3.45 0.75 13.87
N TRP A 199 -2.62 0.08 14.67
CA TRP A 199 -1.21 0.38 14.75
C TRP A 199 -0.44 -0.77 14.13
N GLN A 200 0.40 -0.47 13.14
CA GLN A 200 1.15 -1.46 12.37
C GLN A 200 2.64 -1.29 12.63
N SER A 201 3.34 -2.39 12.86
CA SER A 201 4.79 -2.40 13.02
C SER A 201 5.37 -3.60 12.28
N GLN A 202 6.52 -3.41 11.66
CA GLN A 202 7.20 -4.45 10.91
C GLN A 202 8.72 -4.35 11.11
N VAL A 203 9.36 -5.50 11.18
CA VAL A 203 10.81 -5.63 11.03
C VAL A 203 11.06 -6.58 9.88
N SER A 204 11.98 -6.24 8.98
CA SER A 204 12.33 -7.10 7.86
C SER A 204 13.83 -7.10 7.57
N TRP A 205 14.27 -8.18 6.96
CA TRP A 205 15.61 -8.36 6.42
C TRP A 205 15.51 -8.73 4.95
N THR A 206 16.25 -8.01 4.11
CA THR A 206 16.42 -8.33 2.69
C THR A 206 17.90 -8.59 2.44
N GLY A 207 18.24 -9.68 1.77
CA GLY A 207 19.62 -10.02 1.46
C GLY A 207 19.81 -10.57 0.06
N ASN A 208 20.71 -9.94 -0.69
CA ASN A 208 21.21 -10.40 -1.97
C ASN A 208 22.73 -10.66 -1.80
N ASN A 209 23.10 -11.93 -1.58
CA ASN A 209 24.46 -12.29 -1.21
C ASN A 209 25.13 -13.10 -2.33
N TYR A 210 26.13 -12.50 -2.98
CA TYR A 210 26.84 -13.10 -4.11
C TYR A 210 27.99 -14.00 -3.64
N THR A 211 28.19 -15.16 -4.32
CA THR A 211 29.21 -16.12 -3.97
C THR A 211 30.56 -15.81 -4.63
N ARG A 212 30.54 -15.09 -5.75
CA ARG A 212 31.73 -14.52 -6.38
C ARG A 212 31.72 -13.03 -6.10
N ASN A 213 32.70 -12.50 -5.48
CA ASN A 213 32.82 -11.09 -5.14
C ASN A 213 31.64 -10.59 -4.24
N ASN A 214 31.72 -10.96 -2.98
CA ASN A 214 30.73 -10.58 -1.95
C ASN A 214 30.74 -9.07 -1.63
N ASP A 215 31.71 -8.31 -2.12
CA ASP A 215 31.77 -6.85 -1.93
C ASP A 215 30.57 -6.13 -2.56
N PHE A 216 29.90 -6.75 -3.54
CA PHE A 216 28.67 -6.26 -4.14
C PHE A 216 27.38 -6.83 -3.51
N SER A 217 27.50 -7.59 -2.44
CA SER A 217 26.32 -8.09 -1.71
C SER A 217 25.59 -6.94 -1.02
N LEU A 218 24.26 -6.93 -1.12
CA LEU A 218 23.40 -5.91 -0.52
C LEU A 218 22.49 -6.54 0.52
N ASN A 219 22.53 -6.01 1.74
CA ASN A 219 21.67 -6.44 2.83
C ASN A 219 21.01 -5.22 3.49
N ILE A 220 19.70 -5.31 3.76
CA ILE A 220 18.92 -4.22 4.35
C ILE A 220 18.16 -4.77 5.54
N LEU A 221 18.36 -4.17 6.70
CA LEU A 221 17.52 -4.35 7.88
C LEU A 221 16.58 -3.15 7.99
N SER A 222 15.29 -3.42 7.90
CA SER A 222 14.26 -2.39 7.98
C SER A 222 13.41 -2.56 9.23
N ALA A 223 13.03 -1.44 9.84
CA ALA A 223 12.03 -1.40 10.90
C ALA A 223 11.05 -0.28 10.59
N SER A 224 9.74 -0.55 10.60
CA SER A 224 8.72 0.45 10.39
C SER A 224 7.61 0.35 11.43
N THR A 225 6.99 1.50 11.75
CA THR A 225 5.85 1.56 12.66
C THR A 225 5.00 2.78 12.38
N GLY A 226 3.69 2.68 12.63
CA GLY A 226 2.81 3.81 12.49
C GLY A 226 1.32 3.47 12.53
N PRO A 227 0.47 4.53 12.61
CA PRO A 227 -0.97 4.41 12.60
C PRO A 227 -1.49 4.12 11.20
N ALA A 228 -2.57 3.32 11.14
CA ALA A 228 -3.38 3.13 9.97
C ALA A 228 -4.86 3.33 10.30
N PHE A 229 -5.61 3.85 9.34
CA PHE A 229 -7.04 4.12 9.45
C PHE A 229 -7.74 3.42 8.29
N ILE A 230 -8.73 2.60 8.61
CA ILE A 230 -9.41 1.75 7.62
C ILE A 230 -10.90 2.07 7.65
N SER A 231 -11.38 2.81 6.66
CA SER A 231 -12.79 3.07 6.41
C SER A 231 -13.28 2.08 5.36
N THR A 232 -13.93 1.02 5.81
CA THR A 232 -14.33 -0.12 4.96
C THR A 232 -15.17 0.34 3.77
N GLY A 233 -14.76 -0.06 2.56
CA GLY A 233 -15.42 0.27 1.30
C GLY A 233 -15.32 1.74 0.89
N ARG A 234 -14.42 2.54 1.48
CA ARG A 234 -14.24 3.95 1.13
C ARG A 234 -12.79 4.36 0.96
N TRP A 235 -11.98 4.19 2.00
CA TRP A 235 -10.57 4.57 1.96
C TRP A 235 -9.77 3.88 3.06
N THR A 236 -8.50 3.74 2.82
CA THR A 236 -7.51 3.37 3.83
C THR A 236 -6.39 4.40 3.82
N GLY A 237 -5.88 4.75 4.99
CA GLY A 237 -4.72 5.64 5.09
C GLY A 237 -3.75 5.13 6.15
N ALA A 238 -2.47 5.35 5.93
CA ALA A 238 -1.43 5.01 6.89
C ALA A 238 -0.33 6.07 6.88
N ILE A 239 0.37 6.20 8.00
CA ILE A 239 1.58 7.03 8.12
C ILE A 239 2.61 6.15 8.81
N ASN A 240 3.66 5.75 8.08
CA ASN A 240 4.71 4.91 8.61
C ASN A 240 6.02 5.68 8.77
N LEU A 241 6.60 5.62 9.97
CA LEU A 241 7.99 5.94 10.19
C LEU A 241 8.81 4.68 9.94
N GLN A 242 9.83 4.76 9.10
CA GLN A 242 10.71 3.65 8.73
C GLN A 242 12.17 4.03 8.94
N VAL A 243 12.96 3.05 9.37
CA VAL A 243 14.41 3.15 9.45
C VAL A 243 15.01 1.95 8.72
N ASP A 244 15.88 2.24 7.77
CA ASP A 244 16.60 1.23 6.99
C ASP A 244 18.09 1.32 7.29
N GLN A 245 18.67 0.24 7.78
CA GLN A 245 20.11 0.07 7.92
C GLN A 245 20.62 -0.77 6.76
N THR A 246 21.36 -0.15 5.86
CA THR A 246 21.84 -0.78 4.63
C THR A 246 23.32 -1.15 4.74
N TYR A 247 23.63 -2.37 4.34
CA TYR A 247 24.99 -2.91 4.26
C TYR A 247 25.34 -3.24 2.81
N PHE A 248 26.50 -2.82 2.37
CA PHE A 248 27.03 -3.13 1.05
C PHE A 248 28.41 -3.79 1.19
N GLY A 249 28.53 -5.01 0.69
CA GLY A 249 29.68 -5.85 0.99
C GLY A 249 29.80 -6.13 2.48
N SER A 250 30.95 -5.80 3.06
CA SER A 250 31.26 -5.98 4.48
C SER A 250 31.07 -4.70 5.31
N SER A 251 30.65 -3.59 4.71
CA SER A 251 30.55 -2.29 5.37
C SER A 251 29.11 -1.78 5.45
N THR A 252 28.84 -0.93 6.43
CA THR A 252 27.60 -0.17 6.49
C THR A 252 27.61 0.87 5.37
N LEU A 253 26.61 0.82 4.47
CA LEU A 253 26.43 1.82 3.43
C LEU A 253 25.79 3.09 3.98
N GLY A 254 24.70 2.95 4.72
CA GLY A 254 23.97 4.10 5.24
C GLY A 254 22.82 3.71 6.17
N THR A 255 22.28 4.75 6.83
CA THR A 255 21.05 4.69 7.61
C THR A 255 20.06 5.66 6.98
N PHE A 256 18.87 5.19 6.61
CA PHE A 256 17.85 5.98 5.95
C PHE A 256 16.62 6.03 6.83
N VAL A 257 16.12 7.24 7.12
CA VAL A 257 14.94 7.46 7.97
C VAL A 257 13.85 8.08 7.15
N SER A 258 12.71 7.39 7.02
CA SER A 258 11.63 7.80 6.13
C SER A 258 10.33 8.01 6.88
N LEU A 259 9.55 9.01 6.45
CA LEU A 259 8.15 9.19 6.81
C LEU A 259 7.30 8.98 5.55
N ASN A 260 6.41 7.98 5.60
CA ASN A 260 5.68 7.48 4.45
C ASN A 260 4.16 7.56 4.66
N PRO A 261 3.49 8.71 4.45
CA PRO A 261 2.05 8.78 4.38
C PRO A 261 1.52 8.19 3.06
N LEU A 262 0.43 7.42 3.19
CA LEU A 262 -0.24 6.77 2.07
C LEU A 262 -1.74 6.86 2.27
N VAL A 263 -2.51 7.06 1.19
CA VAL A 263 -3.96 6.95 1.20
C VAL A 263 -4.44 6.24 -0.07
N THR A 264 -5.33 5.28 0.11
CA THR A 264 -6.00 4.58 -0.99
C THR A 264 -7.50 4.80 -0.90
N PHE A 265 -8.11 5.28 -1.95
CA PHE A 265 -9.56 5.41 -2.10
C PHE A 265 -10.12 4.19 -2.82
N ASP A 266 -11.14 3.57 -2.23
CA ASP A 266 -11.91 2.51 -2.87
C ASP A 266 -12.93 3.16 -3.83
N LEU A 267 -12.77 2.87 -5.11
CA LEU A 267 -13.66 3.36 -6.18
C LEU A 267 -14.81 2.38 -6.50
N GLY A 268 -14.94 1.32 -5.68
CA GLY A 268 -15.89 0.25 -5.92
C GLY A 268 -15.48 -0.70 -7.04
N ASN A 269 -16.12 -1.87 -7.10
CA ASN A 269 -15.85 -2.89 -8.11
C ASN A 269 -14.36 -3.28 -8.20
N TYR A 270 -13.71 -3.45 -7.05
CA TYR A 270 -12.30 -3.81 -6.92
C TYR A 270 -11.32 -2.82 -7.59
N ARG A 271 -11.66 -1.53 -7.61
CA ARG A 271 -10.81 -0.47 -8.12
C ARG A 271 -10.32 0.41 -7.00
N GLY A 272 -9.06 0.78 -7.05
CA GLY A 272 -8.43 1.66 -6.07
C GLY A 272 -7.67 2.81 -6.73
N LEU A 273 -7.63 3.94 -6.04
CA LEU A 273 -6.76 5.06 -6.38
C LEU A 273 -5.91 5.37 -5.16
N THR A 274 -4.61 5.19 -5.30
CA THR A 274 -3.62 5.38 -4.21
C THR A 274 -2.83 6.66 -4.45
N PHE A 275 -2.60 7.42 -3.40
CA PHE A 275 -1.63 8.52 -3.36
C PHE A 275 -0.60 8.21 -2.30
N GLU A 276 0.66 8.38 -2.64
CA GLU A 276 1.79 8.16 -1.76
C GLU A 276 2.67 9.41 -1.68
N LEU A 277 3.24 9.62 -0.51
CA LEU A 277 4.28 10.60 -0.27
C LEU A 277 5.36 9.94 0.59
N SER A 278 6.61 10.23 0.34
CA SER A 278 7.73 9.79 1.18
C SER A 278 8.72 10.94 1.33
N TYR A 279 9.15 11.16 2.56
CA TYR A 279 10.30 11.99 2.85
C TYR A 279 11.34 11.15 3.53
N THR A 280 12.56 11.09 2.99
CA THR A 280 13.67 10.28 3.51
C THR A 280 14.87 11.16 3.79
N ASP A 281 15.42 11.05 4.98
CA ASP A 281 16.73 11.57 5.36
C ASP A 281 17.77 10.47 5.08
N ASN A 282 18.77 10.78 4.22
CA ASN A 282 19.77 9.84 3.74
C ASN A 282 21.11 10.16 4.40
N ASP A 283 21.61 9.24 5.24
CA ASP A 283 22.86 9.36 5.97
C ASP A 283 23.79 8.18 5.57
N PHE A 284 24.69 8.43 4.63
CA PHE A 284 25.70 7.47 4.18
C PHE A 284 26.87 7.42 5.18
N LYS A 285 27.45 6.25 5.35
CA LYS A 285 28.47 5.99 6.39
C LYS A 285 29.87 5.72 5.82
N ARG A 286 29.99 5.58 4.51
CA ARG A 286 31.28 5.38 3.87
C ARG A 286 31.83 6.72 3.39
N PRO A 287 33.14 7.01 3.60
CA PRO A 287 33.73 8.28 3.20
C PRO A 287 33.57 8.61 1.69
N GLU A 288 33.57 7.57 0.84
CA GLU A 288 33.38 7.71 -0.61
C GLU A 288 31.94 8.06 -1.01
N ASP A 289 30.98 7.88 -0.11
CA ASP A 289 29.56 8.18 -0.35
C ASP A 289 29.06 9.41 0.44
N GLU A 290 29.92 10.06 1.26
CA GLU A 290 29.53 11.19 2.12
C GLU A 290 28.84 12.34 1.32
N GLY A 291 29.26 12.59 0.10
CA GLY A 291 28.62 13.58 -0.77
C GLY A 291 27.21 13.24 -1.23
N ARG A 292 26.71 12.02 -0.95
CA ARG A 292 25.34 11.56 -1.23
C ARG A 292 24.38 11.79 -0.07
N ASP A 293 24.87 12.28 1.08
CA ASP A 293 24.00 12.66 2.21
C ASP A 293 23.03 13.72 1.77
N GLY A 294 21.82 13.67 2.33
CA GLY A 294 20.78 14.63 1.95
C GLY A 294 19.39 14.11 2.14
N ASN A 295 18.45 14.64 1.37
CA ASN A 295 17.04 14.33 1.54
C ASN A 295 16.39 13.91 0.24
N THR A 296 15.47 12.96 0.32
CA THR A 296 14.65 12.54 -0.83
C THR A 296 13.18 12.83 -0.54
N LEU A 297 12.50 13.53 -1.44
CA LEU A 297 11.06 13.71 -1.45
C LEU A 297 10.49 12.94 -2.65
N LEU A 298 9.56 12.02 -2.38
CA LEU A 298 8.84 11.28 -3.41
C LEU A 298 7.34 11.54 -3.27
N GLY A 299 6.65 11.76 -4.37
CA GLY A 299 5.20 11.82 -4.43
C GLY A 299 4.69 11.01 -5.62
N GLY A 300 3.61 10.25 -5.43
CA GLY A 300 3.10 9.37 -6.48
C GLY A 300 1.61 9.15 -6.43
N ALA A 301 1.06 8.63 -7.52
CA ALA A 301 -0.30 8.13 -7.59
C ALA A 301 -0.37 6.87 -8.44
N ALA A 302 -1.27 5.95 -8.04
CA ALA A 302 -1.49 4.70 -8.74
C ALA A 302 -2.98 4.38 -8.83
N TYR A 303 -3.39 3.83 -9.96
CA TYR A 303 -4.69 3.20 -10.15
C TYR A 303 -4.52 1.69 -10.21
N SER A 304 -5.30 0.98 -9.40
CA SER A 304 -5.32 -0.48 -9.37
C SER A 304 -6.72 -1.01 -9.61
N THR A 305 -6.83 -2.18 -10.22
CA THR A 305 -8.09 -2.88 -10.43
C THR A 305 -7.90 -4.38 -10.45
N LEU A 306 -8.89 -5.11 -9.88
CA LEU A 306 -9.00 -6.54 -10.10
C LEU A 306 -9.98 -6.80 -11.24
N LEU A 307 -9.73 -7.86 -12.01
CA LEU A 307 -10.48 -8.25 -13.19
C LEU A 307 -11.06 -9.66 -13.01
N GLY A 308 -12.24 -9.90 -13.60
CA GLY A 308 -12.96 -11.17 -13.43
C GLY A 308 -13.44 -11.36 -11.98
N ASP A 309 -13.30 -12.57 -11.47
CA ASP A 309 -13.65 -12.92 -10.08
C ASP A 309 -12.50 -12.61 -9.10
N ALA A 310 -11.77 -11.50 -9.32
CA ALA A 310 -10.57 -11.08 -8.59
C ALA A 310 -9.32 -11.97 -8.78
N ASP A 311 -9.32 -12.83 -9.80
CA ASP A 311 -8.20 -13.72 -10.11
C ASP A 311 -7.07 -13.04 -10.91
N ASN A 312 -7.31 -11.83 -11.41
CA ASN A 312 -6.36 -11.05 -12.19
C ASN A 312 -6.30 -9.64 -11.66
N GLY A 313 -5.17 -8.99 -11.75
CA GLY A 313 -4.99 -7.62 -11.30
C GLY A 313 -4.09 -6.82 -12.22
N LEU A 314 -4.39 -5.52 -12.29
CA LEU A 314 -3.58 -4.53 -13.00
C LEU A 314 -3.36 -3.32 -12.10
N GLU A 315 -2.19 -2.73 -12.21
CA GLU A 315 -1.84 -1.46 -11.60
C GLU A 315 -1.06 -0.61 -12.58
N VAL A 316 -1.33 0.67 -12.59
CA VAL A 316 -0.53 1.67 -13.30
C VAL A 316 -0.34 2.86 -12.37
N GLY A 317 0.87 3.37 -12.31
CA GLY A 317 1.18 4.51 -11.46
C GLY A 317 2.31 5.34 -12.01
N PHE A 318 2.47 6.50 -11.40
CA PHE A 318 3.59 7.39 -11.64
C PHE A 318 4.15 7.90 -10.32
N ARG A 319 5.44 8.23 -10.32
CA ARG A 319 6.15 8.84 -9.20
C ARG A 319 7.01 9.99 -9.69
N LEU A 320 7.13 10.99 -8.86
CA LEU A 320 8.05 12.11 -9.01
C LEU A 320 8.96 12.09 -7.79
N THR A 321 10.25 12.14 -8.01
CA THR A 321 11.26 12.14 -6.94
C THR A 321 12.14 13.38 -7.10
N ASP A 322 12.48 14.00 -5.97
CA ASP A 322 13.49 15.05 -5.88
C ASP A 322 14.47 14.65 -4.77
N HIS A 323 15.71 14.46 -5.11
CA HIS A 323 16.79 14.11 -4.21
C HIS A 323 17.82 15.23 -4.16
N THR A 324 17.92 15.88 -3.01
CA THR A 324 19.00 16.84 -2.74
C THR A 324 20.15 16.12 -2.07
N ALA A 325 21.36 16.31 -2.53
CA ALA A 325 22.58 15.74 -1.96
C ALA A 325 23.54 16.86 -1.54
N ASP A 326 24.44 16.56 -0.59
CA ASP A 326 25.48 17.50 -0.13
C ASP A 326 26.44 17.88 -1.27
N ASP A 327 26.69 16.95 -2.21
CA ASP A 327 27.38 17.23 -3.45
C ASP A 327 26.37 17.18 -4.62
N ASP A 328 26.14 18.30 -5.28
CA ASP A 328 25.17 18.48 -6.36
C ASP A 328 25.28 17.44 -7.49
N GLN A 329 26.45 16.83 -7.71
CA GLN A 329 26.60 15.76 -8.72
C GLN A 329 25.79 14.49 -8.43
N PHE A 330 25.35 14.31 -7.18
CA PHE A 330 24.50 13.21 -6.74
C PHE A 330 23.04 13.62 -6.56
N GLY A 331 22.75 14.91 -6.54
CA GLY A 331 21.39 15.42 -6.55
C GLY A 331 20.71 15.16 -7.89
N PHE A 332 19.41 14.82 -7.85
CA PHE A 332 18.64 14.56 -9.06
C PHE A 332 17.13 14.77 -8.85
N SER A 333 16.42 15.00 -9.93
CA SER A 333 14.98 14.77 -10.01
C SER A 333 14.69 13.57 -10.91
N SER A 334 13.63 12.81 -10.62
CA SER A 334 13.20 11.72 -11.50
C SER A 334 11.69 11.66 -11.70
N GLU A 335 11.30 11.09 -12.84
CA GLU A 335 9.92 10.81 -13.23
C GLU A 335 9.81 9.32 -13.57
N GLU A 336 9.00 8.58 -12.80
CA GLU A 336 8.76 7.15 -13.01
C GLU A 336 7.34 6.90 -13.49
N ILE A 337 7.18 6.02 -14.49
CA ILE A 337 5.91 5.38 -14.84
C ILE A 337 6.08 3.88 -14.65
N TYR A 338 5.13 3.26 -13.96
CA TYR A 338 5.17 1.83 -13.75
C TYR A 338 3.84 1.13 -14.05
N PHE A 339 3.95 -0.13 -14.44
CA PHE A 339 2.83 -1.04 -14.68
C PHE A 339 3.08 -2.33 -13.93
N GLY A 340 2.09 -2.79 -13.18
CA GLY A 340 2.07 -4.09 -12.53
C GLY A 340 0.87 -4.89 -12.99
N GLY A 341 1.01 -6.21 -13.05
CA GLY A 341 -0.14 -7.06 -13.33
C GLY A 341 0.13 -8.51 -12.95
N PHE A 342 -0.94 -9.22 -12.62
CA PHE A 342 -0.89 -10.66 -12.41
C PHE A 342 -2.10 -11.34 -13.02
N MET A 343 -1.93 -12.58 -13.39
CA MET A 343 -2.97 -13.45 -13.94
C MET A 343 -2.88 -14.83 -13.28
N THR A 344 -3.96 -15.23 -12.65
CA THR A 344 -4.14 -16.57 -12.07
C THR A 344 -4.79 -17.48 -13.13
N PHE A 345 -4.09 -18.50 -13.57
CA PHE A 345 -4.58 -19.44 -14.58
C PHE A 345 -4.91 -20.82 -14.00
N ALA A 346 -4.56 -21.07 -12.76
CA ALA A 346 -4.97 -22.23 -11.99
C ALA A 346 -5.04 -21.84 -10.50
N LYS A 347 -5.80 -22.59 -9.70
CA LYS A 347 -5.98 -22.32 -8.25
C LYS A 347 -4.68 -22.19 -7.46
N THR A 348 -3.59 -22.73 -7.99
CA THR A 348 -2.27 -22.75 -7.34
C THR A 348 -1.21 -22.03 -8.15
N SER A 349 -1.58 -21.35 -9.24
CA SER A 349 -0.57 -20.84 -10.18
C SER A 349 -0.95 -19.48 -10.71
N ASN A 350 -0.04 -18.52 -10.58
CA ASN A 350 -0.16 -17.21 -11.21
C ASN A 350 1.15 -16.79 -11.88
N VAL A 351 1.03 -15.94 -12.87
CA VAL A 351 2.14 -15.20 -13.48
C VAL A 351 1.97 -13.74 -13.16
N TYR A 352 3.09 -13.02 -13.02
CA TYR A 352 3.07 -11.58 -12.84
C TYR A 352 4.09 -10.90 -13.74
N LEU A 353 3.78 -9.67 -14.11
CA LEU A 353 4.62 -8.79 -14.92
C LEU A 353 4.71 -7.43 -14.23
N ASN A 354 5.94 -6.90 -14.05
CA ASN A 354 6.17 -5.54 -13.63
C ASN A 354 7.09 -4.85 -14.63
N LEU A 355 6.73 -3.63 -15.00
CA LEU A 355 7.45 -2.76 -15.93
C LEU A 355 7.65 -1.42 -15.24
N ASN A 356 8.89 -0.94 -15.18
CA ASN A 356 9.23 0.37 -14.63
C ASN A 356 10.07 1.13 -15.67
N PHE A 357 9.74 2.39 -15.86
CA PHE A 357 10.48 3.33 -16.72
C PHE A 357 10.70 4.60 -15.92
N GLU A 358 11.94 4.93 -15.66
CA GLU A 358 12.31 6.09 -14.84
C GLU A 358 13.36 6.92 -15.56
N GLN A 359 13.10 8.23 -15.69
CA GLN A 359 14.04 9.20 -16.20
C GLN A 359 14.62 10.00 -15.06
N TYR A 360 15.93 10.15 -15.04
CA TYR A 360 16.69 10.93 -14.05
C TYR A 360 17.36 12.12 -14.72
N GLU A 361 17.21 13.29 -14.13
CA GLU A 361 17.93 14.51 -14.46
C GLU A 361 18.78 14.92 -13.26
N TYR A 362 20.11 14.88 -13.40
CA TYR A 362 21.03 15.21 -12.32
C TYR A 362 21.28 16.72 -12.24
N ASP A 363 21.59 17.23 -11.04
CA ASP A 363 21.72 18.66 -10.77
C ASP A 363 23.07 19.23 -11.27
N ALA A 364 24.15 18.44 -11.24
CA ALA A 364 25.47 18.88 -11.67
C ALA A 364 26.25 17.82 -12.44
N ALA A 365 27.32 18.25 -13.09
CA ALA A 365 28.17 17.39 -13.90
C ALA A 365 29.04 16.47 -13.01
N ASP A 366 29.07 15.18 -13.35
CA ASP A 366 30.01 14.23 -12.76
C ASP A 366 31.43 14.52 -13.26
N GLN A 367 32.28 14.91 -12.31
CA GLN A 367 33.68 15.30 -12.59
C GLN A 367 34.58 14.10 -12.91
N LEU A 368 34.22 12.91 -12.48
CA LEU A 368 35.06 11.70 -12.56
C LEU A 368 34.68 10.79 -13.71
N ALA A 369 33.41 10.77 -14.09
CA ALA A 369 32.87 9.80 -15.04
C ALA A 369 32.88 10.28 -16.49
N SER A 370 33.16 11.56 -16.77
CA SER A 370 33.15 12.09 -18.12
C SER A 370 34.22 13.18 -18.30
N ASN A 371 34.75 13.25 -19.53
CA ASN A 371 35.70 14.34 -19.94
C ASN A 371 35.33 14.82 -21.33
N PRO A 372 34.78 16.06 -21.51
CA PRO A 372 34.57 17.06 -20.44
C PRO A 372 33.46 16.64 -19.45
N PRO A 373 33.45 17.19 -18.22
CA PRO A 373 32.39 16.93 -17.25
C PRO A 373 31.02 17.23 -17.86
N THR A 374 30.09 16.29 -17.73
CA THR A 374 28.75 16.31 -18.33
C THR A 374 27.69 16.06 -17.27
N VAL A 375 26.65 16.87 -17.24
CA VAL A 375 25.47 16.63 -16.43
C VAL A 375 24.78 15.36 -16.94
N ARG A 376 24.51 14.42 -16.05
CA ARG A 376 23.90 13.13 -16.39
C ARG A 376 22.42 13.28 -16.67
N ASP A 377 21.97 12.57 -17.68
CA ASP A 377 20.56 12.34 -18.03
C ASP A 377 20.44 10.83 -18.32
N GLU A 378 19.57 10.15 -17.59
CA GLU A 378 19.51 8.70 -17.62
C GLU A 378 18.07 8.22 -17.75
N ILE A 379 17.88 7.11 -18.46
CA ILE A 379 16.61 6.39 -18.53
C ILE A 379 16.86 4.95 -18.10
N GLU A 380 16.38 4.59 -16.91
CA GLU A 380 16.33 3.20 -16.47
C GLU A 380 15.02 2.54 -16.87
N SER A 381 15.13 1.36 -17.47
CA SER A 381 14.00 0.50 -17.81
C SER A 381 14.16 -0.83 -17.11
N ARG A 382 13.16 -1.24 -16.34
CA ARG A 382 13.16 -2.52 -15.61
C ARG A 382 11.95 -3.37 -15.99
N TYR A 383 12.19 -4.61 -16.32
CA TYR A 383 11.19 -5.60 -16.71
C TYR A 383 11.32 -6.81 -15.78
N VAL A 384 10.23 -7.23 -15.15
CA VAL A 384 10.20 -8.41 -14.29
C VAL A 384 9.05 -9.31 -14.73
N LEU A 385 9.35 -10.53 -15.12
CA LEU A 385 8.37 -11.58 -15.36
C LEU A 385 8.56 -12.68 -14.32
N GLY A 386 7.50 -13.02 -13.62
CA GLY A 386 7.56 -14.05 -12.59
C GLY A 386 6.41 -15.04 -12.62
N TYR A 387 6.63 -16.16 -11.94
CA TYR A 387 5.68 -17.23 -11.78
C TYR A 387 5.66 -17.70 -10.34
N ASN A 388 4.48 -17.86 -9.78
CA ASN A 388 4.23 -18.42 -8.45
C ASN A 388 3.46 -19.72 -8.57
N TYR A 389 3.87 -20.72 -7.77
CA TYR A 389 3.17 -21.97 -7.59
C TYR A 389 2.98 -22.28 -6.10
N ASP A 390 1.74 -22.40 -5.65
CA ASP A 390 1.39 -22.72 -4.28
C ASP A 390 1.25 -24.22 -4.08
N PHE A 391 2.05 -24.81 -3.22
CA PHE A 391 1.97 -26.22 -2.88
C PHE A 391 0.75 -26.48 -1.98
N SER A 392 -0.30 -27.06 -2.54
CA SER A 392 -1.56 -27.39 -1.85
C SER A 392 -1.50 -28.70 -1.05
N SER A 393 -0.46 -29.52 -1.23
CA SER A 393 -0.31 -30.82 -0.58
C SER A 393 1.17 -31.26 -0.48
N GLY A 394 1.42 -32.33 0.28
CA GLY A 394 2.76 -32.92 0.45
C GLY A 394 3.62 -32.15 1.47
N TYR A 395 4.94 -32.43 1.48
CA TYR A 395 5.88 -31.85 2.45
C TYR A 395 6.03 -30.35 2.34
N LEU A 396 5.75 -29.77 1.17
CA LEU A 396 5.80 -28.33 0.92
C LEU A 396 4.43 -27.65 1.02
N GLN A 397 3.41 -28.32 1.55
CA GLN A 397 2.10 -27.71 1.72
C GLN A 397 2.20 -26.35 2.47
N GLY A 398 1.60 -25.32 1.88
CA GLY A 398 1.64 -23.96 2.41
C GLY A 398 2.92 -23.18 2.08
N TRP A 399 3.80 -23.74 1.24
CA TRP A 399 4.90 -23.02 0.63
C TRP A 399 4.54 -22.60 -0.79
N THR A 400 5.15 -21.50 -1.22
CA THR A 400 5.06 -20.98 -2.59
C THR A 400 6.41 -21.09 -3.25
N LEU A 401 6.49 -21.70 -4.41
CA LEU A 401 7.63 -21.57 -5.32
C LEU A 401 7.47 -20.25 -6.06
N ASN A 402 8.43 -19.34 -5.91
CA ASN A 402 8.51 -18.11 -6.66
C ASN A 402 9.70 -18.14 -7.60
N THR A 403 9.48 -17.94 -8.87
CA THR A 403 10.55 -17.84 -9.87
C THR A 403 10.39 -16.54 -10.64
N HIS A 404 11.48 -15.84 -10.91
CA HIS A 404 11.41 -14.67 -11.76
C HIS A 404 12.68 -14.44 -12.59
N VAL A 405 12.48 -13.71 -13.66
CA VAL A 405 13.53 -13.14 -14.50
C VAL A 405 13.33 -11.64 -14.48
N SER A 406 14.37 -10.89 -14.19
CA SER A 406 14.38 -9.44 -14.39
C SER A 406 15.44 -9.03 -15.40
N TYR A 407 15.12 -7.99 -16.16
CA TYR A 407 16.03 -7.30 -17.05
C TYR A 407 15.99 -5.81 -16.72
N THR A 408 17.15 -5.25 -16.41
CA THR A 408 17.31 -3.80 -16.19
C THR A 408 18.28 -3.27 -17.21
N ARG A 409 17.95 -2.14 -17.80
CA ARG A 409 18.82 -1.37 -18.69
C ARG A 409 18.81 0.08 -18.28
N ASN A 410 19.99 0.63 -18.04
CA ASN A 410 20.22 2.06 -17.90
C ASN A 410 20.86 2.63 -19.16
N ASN A 411 20.26 3.67 -19.72
CA ASN A 411 20.79 4.43 -20.83
C ASN A 411 21.12 5.83 -20.31
N SER A 412 22.39 6.17 -20.32
CA SER A 412 22.91 7.46 -19.88
C SER A 412 23.58 8.21 -21.04
N ASN A 413 23.55 9.53 -21.01
CA ASN A 413 24.36 10.38 -21.88
C ASN A 413 25.85 10.32 -21.51
N VAL A 414 26.23 9.68 -20.40
CA VAL A 414 27.59 9.41 -19.95
C VAL A 414 27.86 7.91 -20.05
N ASP A 415 28.77 7.48 -20.94
CA ASP A 415 28.99 6.06 -21.26
C ASP A 415 29.29 5.17 -20.05
N TYR A 416 29.90 5.72 -19.00
CA TYR A 416 30.22 5.03 -17.77
C TYR A 416 28.98 4.47 -17.03
N TYR A 417 27.81 5.09 -17.19
CA TYR A 417 26.56 4.71 -16.54
C TYR A 417 25.63 3.90 -17.44
N ASN A 418 26.03 3.60 -18.67
CA ASN A 418 25.29 2.72 -19.56
C ASN A 418 25.52 1.25 -19.17
N TYR A 419 24.51 0.59 -18.62
CA TYR A 419 24.63 -0.84 -18.29
C TYR A 419 23.36 -1.61 -18.62
N ASP A 420 23.49 -2.95 -18.70
CA ASP A 420 22.38 -3.87 -18.58
C ASP A 420 22.66 -4.95 -17.53
N ARG A 421 21.58 -5.52 -17.02
CA ARG A 421 21.64 -6.54 -15.97
C ARG A 421 20.46 -7.48 -16.10
N LYS A 422 20.73 -8.79 -15.99
CA LYS A 422 19.70 -9.83 -15.94
C LYS A 422 19.82 -10.58 -14.62
N ILE A 423 18.69 -10.81 -13.97
CA ILE A 423 18.64 -11.62 -12.75
C ILE A 423 17.64 -12.75 -12.99
N PHE A 424 18.06 -13.97 -12.66
CA PHE A 424 17.24 -15.17 -12.60
C PHE A 424 17.17 -15.61 -11.14
N ALA A 425 15.97 -15.81 -10.60
CA ALA A 425 15.82 -16.25 -9.22
C ALA A 425 14.78 -17.37 -9.09
N ILE A 426 15.07 -18.29 -8.17
CA ILE A 426 14.18 -19.39 -7.77
C ILE A 426 14.17 -19.43 -6.24
N ASN A 427 12.99 -19.20 -5.67
CA ASN A 427 12.81 -19.06 -4.24
C ASN A 427 11.69 -19.96 -3.71
N LEU A 428 11.79 -20.38 -2.46
CA LEU A 428 10.69 -20.90 -1.67
C LEU A 428 10.28 -19.85 -0.65
N ALA A 429 8.98 -19.58 -0.59
CA ALA A 429 8.42 -18.60 0.32
C ALA A 429 7.30 -19.21 1.17
N ARG A 430 7.13 -18.71 2.39
CA ARG A 430 6.00 -19.10 3.26
C ARG A 430 5.55 -17.94 4.13
N TYR A 431 4.24 -17.87 4.27
CA TYR A 431 3.57 -16.97 5.19
C TYR A 431 3.05 -17.75 6.41
N PHE A 432 3.23 -17.19 7.61
CA PHE A 432 2.78 -17.76 8.89
C PHE A 432 1.93 -16.71 9.62
N ILE A 433 0.82 -17.14 10.24
CA ILE A 433 -0.12 -16.32 11.01
C ILE A 433 -0.15 -16.83 12.45
#